data_ba58bf84f8356a526b1baca886b879c0
#
_entry.id   ba58bf84f8356a526b1baca886b879c0
#
_cell.length_a   1.000
_cell.length_b   1.000
_cell.length_c   1.000
_cell.angle_alpha   90.00
_cell.angle_beta   90.00
_cell.angle_gamma   90.00
#
_symmetry.space_group_name_H-M   'P 1'
#
loop_
_entity.id
_entity.type
_entity.pdbx_description
1 polymer ?
#
loop_
_entity_poly.entity_id
_entity_poly.type
_entity_poly.pdbx_seq_one_letter_code
_entity_poly.pdbx_strand_id
1 'polypeptide(L)'
;TPLIIYRIIKKSNSTRRGITISSINIILTIYILFSFQWGLNYHRIPIDEKLGDKKTYSESELIKTTKLFIKETNTLQKNITSNDTTLVKFDDINDILVEQSIKSIRDSEFAVNKNLNLKIKKSIFSTPLSYMGFGGYINPITLEAHINYNTPMFNMPTTISHEIAHQLGYSAENEANFIGIVSSINSKNEYIKYSGYALGLKYLLNEVFKRNKSEYKLLRSTINTGVLKNYEQANQTWLKFKNPLEKYFKKSYNIYLKANNQTRGIESYNLVVNLLINNYSNPEF
;
A
#
# COMPACT_ATOMS: atom_id res chain seq x y z
N THR A 1 28.24 0.25 8.29
CA THR A 1 28.10 -0.04 6.83
C THR A 1 28.89 0.94 5.94
N PRO A 2 28.84 2.29 6.09
CA PRO A 2 29.70 3.21 5.31
C PRO A 2 31.19 2.95 5.50
N LEU A 3 31.61 2.52 6.68
CA LEU A 3 33.02 2.19 7.00
C LEU A 3 33.52 0.95 6.25
N ILE A 4 32.69 -0.03 6.00
CA ILE A 4 33.07 -1.23 5.24
C ILE A 4 33.26 -0.86 3.77
N ILE A 5 32.31 -0.12 3.19
CA ILE A 5 32.39 0.38 1.81
C ILE A 5 33.63 1.27 1.65
N TYR A 6 33.88 2.19 2.59
CA TYR A 6 35.06 3.05 2.61
C TYR A 6 36.36 2.24 2.66
N ARG A 7 36.45 1.19 3.49
CA ARG A 7 37.63 0.31 3.56
C ARG A 7 37.85 -0.49 2.27
N ILE A 8 36.79 -0.97 1.63
CA ILE A 8 36.87 -1.67 0.34
C ILE A 8 37.42 -0.74 -0.74
N ILE A 9 36.90 0.50 -0.82
CA ILE A 9 37.36 1.53 -1.77
C ILE A 9 38.82 1.93 -1.50
N LYS A 10 39.19 2.17 -0.24
CA LYS A 10 40.56 2.60 0.14
C LYS A 10 41.63 1.52 -0.08
N LYS A 11 41.24 0.22 -0.07
CA LYS A 11 42.15 -0.90 -0.29
C LYS A 11 42.32 -1.23 -1.77
N SER A 12 41.57 -0.55 -2.65
CA SER A 12 41.65 -0.73 -4.11
C SER A 12 42.92 -0.06 -4.63
N ASN A 13 43.87 -0.86 -5.06
CA ASN A 13 45.00 -0.38 -5.88
C ASN A 13 44.40 0.26 -7.16
N SER A 14 44.96 1.37 -7.62
CA SER A 14 44.50 2.19 -8.76
C SER A 14 44.56 1.48 -10.14
N THR A 15 44.70 0.17 -10.15
CA THR A 15 44.65 -0.65 -11.38
C THR A 15 43.20 -0.93 -11.78
N ARG A 16 42.91 -0.98 -13.08
CA ARG A 16 41.58 -1.34 -13.61
C ARG A 16 41.05 -2.64 -12.97
N ARG A 17 41.87 -3.63 -12.76
CA ARG A 17 41.54 -4.91 -12.09
C ARG A 17 41.10 -4.69 -10.63
N GLY A 18 41.81 -3.83 -9.88
CA GLY A 18 41.44 -3.49 -8.50
C GLY A 18 40.11 -2.79 -8.40
N ILE A 19 39.81 -1.84 -9.31
CA ILE A 19 38.52 -1.15 -9.40
C ILE A 19 37.38 -2.14 -9.69
N THR A 20 37.57 -3.05 -10.66
CA THR A 20 36.57 -4.07 -11.01
C THR A 20 36.25 -4.98 -9.83
N ILE A 21 37.26 -5.52 -9.15
CA ILE A 21 37.09 -6.39 -7.98
C ILE A 21 36.37 -5.63 -6.86
N SER A 22 36.73 -4.38 -6.59
CA SER A 22 36.07 -3.57 -5.57
C SER A 22 34.60 -3.30 -5.90
N SER A 23 34.28 -3.03 -7.17
CA SER A 23 32.90 -2.83 -7.63
C SER A 23 32.06 -4.11 -7.45
N ILE A 24 32.60 -5.27 -7.82
CA ILE A 24 31.95 -6.56 -7.61
C ILE A 24 31.68 -6.79 -6.11
N ASN A 25 32.68 -6.56 -5.26
CA ASN A 25 32.53 -6.74 -3.81
C ASN A 25 31.47 -5.80 -3.21
N ILE A 26 31.37 -4.56 -3.69
CA ILE A 26 30.32 -3.62 -3.26
C ILE A 26 28.95 -4.14 -3.67
N ILE A 27 28.78 -4.57 -4.92
CA ILE A 27 27.50 -5.12 -5.42
C ILE A 27 27.11 -6.37 -4.61
N LEU A 28 28.02 -7.30 -4.39
CA LEU A 28 27.78 -8.49 -3.58
C LEU A 28 27.39 -8.14 -2.13
N THR A 29 28.08 -7.16 -1.54
CA THR A 29 27.77 -6.71 -0.18
C THR A 29 26.36 -6.13 -0.10
N ILE A 30 25.97 -5.28 -1.07
CA ILE A 30 24.63 -4.70 -1.15
C ILE A 30 23.61 -5.82 -1.34
N TYR A 31 23.87 -6.78 -2.23
CA TYR A 31 22.98 -7.92 -2.47
C TYR A 31 22.78 -8.78 -1.22
N ILE A 32 23.85 -9.10 -0.50
CA ILE A 32 23.78 -9.86 0.75
C ILE A 32 22.98 -9.08 1.81
N LEU A 33 23.25 -7.79 1.99
CA LEU A 33 22.50 -6.95 2.93
C LEU A 33 21.02 -6.89 2.56
N PHE A 34 20.70 -6.68 1.29
CA PHE A 34 19.33 -6.70 0.80
C PHE A 34 18.66 -8.05 1.08
N SER A 35 19.33 -9.16 0.74
CA SER A 35 18.77 -10.50 0.91
C SER A 35 18.46 -10.82 2.36
N PHE A 36 19.36 -10.52 3.30
CA PHE A 36 19.14 -10.80 4.72
C PHE A 36 18.17 -9.84 5.40
N GLN A 37 18.17 -8.57 5.04
CA GLN A 37 17.30 -7.59 5.71
C GLN A 37 15.89 -7.56 5.11
N TRP A 38 15.76 -7.73 3.80
CA TRP A 38 14.49 -7.61 3.12
C TRP A 38 14.10 -8.85 2.31
N GLY A 39 15.03 -9.42 1.53
CA GLY A 39 14.77 -10.46 0.55
C GLY A 39 14.12 -11.72 1.13
N LEU A 40 14.45 -12.10 2.36
CA LEU A 40 13.84 -13.25 3.05
C LEU A 40 12.32 -13.09 3.24
N ASN A 41 11.79 -11.87 3.30
CA ASN A 41 10.35 -11.63 3.45
C ASN A 41 9.54 -12.10 2.22
N TYR A 42 10.16 -12.22 1.04
CA TYR A 42 9.51 -12.75 -0.15
C TYR A 42 9.22 -14.27 -0.09
N HIS A 43 9.76 -14.95 0.91
CA HIS A 43 9.57 -16.39 1.16
C HIS A 43 8.61 -16.66 2.35
N ARG A 44 7.94 -15.64 2.87
CA ARG A 44 6.91 -15.83 3.90
C ARG A 44 5.72 -16.60 3.33
N ILE A 45 5.05 -17.35 4.20
CA ILE A 45 3.75 -17.95 3.88
C ILE A 45 2.76 -16.83 3.59
N PRO A 46 2.10 -16.84 2.43
CA PRO A 46 1.10 -15.83 2.06
C PRO A 46 -0.05 -15.73 3.06
N ILE A 47 -0.62 -14.53 3.20
CA ILE A 47 -1.74 -14.27 4.14
C ILE A 47 -2.96 -15.11 3.80
N ASP A 48 -3.31 -15.26 2.51
CA ASP A 48 -4.45 -16.06 2.07
C ASP A 48 -4.32 -17.53 2.48
N GLU A 49 -3.10 -18.07 2.48
CA GLU A 49 -2.84 -19.43 2.98
C GLU A 49 -2.98 -19.51 4.52
N LYS A 50 -2.52 -18.48 5.24
CA LYS A 50 -2.63 -18.43 6.71
C LYS A 50 -4.07 -18.29 7.20
N LEU A 51 -4.89 -17.53 6.48
CA LEU A 51 -6.29 -17.30 6.80
C LEU A 51 -7.19 -18.44 6.30
N GLY A 52 -6.64 -19.38 5.51
CA GLY A 52 -7.42 -20.44 4.91
C GLY A 52 -8.41 -19.94 3.85
N ASP A 53 -8.10 -18.81 3.22
CA ASP A 53 -8.97 -18.13 2.29
C ASP A 53 -9.25 -18.98 1.04
N LYS A 54 -10.49 -18.89 0.53
CA LYS A 54 -10.84 -19.44 -0.78
C LYS A 54 -10.02 -18.73 -1.86
N LYS A 55 -9.47 -19.50 -2.82
CA LYS A 55 -8.72 -18.94 -3.94
C LYS A 55 -9.57 -18.21 -4.97
N THR A 56 -10.89 -18.40 -4.93
CA THR A 56 -11.85 -17.85 -5.90
C THR A 56 -13.10 -17.36 -5.18
N TYR A 57 -13.75 -16.36 -5.74
CA TYR A 57 -15.01 -15.80 -5.27
C TYR A 57 -16.01 -15.66 -6.42
N SER A 58 -17.29 -15.74 -6.11
CA SER A 58 -18.39 -15.55 -7.05
C SER A 58 -18.66 -14.06 -7.32
N GLU A 59 -19.36 -13.77 -8.43
CA GLU A 59 -19.81 -12.40 -8.71
C GLU A 59 -20.78 -11.90 -7.63
N SER A 60 -21.62 -12.76 -7.07
CA SER A 60 -22.55 -12.40 -5.99
C SER A 60 -21.82 -12.00 -4.71
N GLU A 61 -20.74 -12.69 -4.33
CA GLU A 61 -19.90 -12.32 -3.18
C GLU A 61 -19.21 -10.97 -3.41
N LEU A 62 -18.68 -10.73 -4.63
CA LEU A 62 -18.09 -9.45 -5.01
C LEU A 62 -19.11 -8.30 -4.89
N ILE A 63 -20.31 -8.47 -5.43
CA ILE A 63 -21.37 -7.45 -5.37
C ILE A 63 -21.80 -7.22 -3.93
N LYS A 64 -22.01 -8.27 -3.13
CA LYS A 64 -22.40 -8.19 -1.72
C LYS A 64 -21.37 -7.39 -0.91
N THR A 65 -20.09 -7.74 -1.05
CA THR A 65 -19.00 -7.04 -0.36
C THR A 65 -18.88 -5.59 -0.84
N THR A 66 -19.03 -5.33 -2.13
CA THR A 66 -19.02 -3.97 -2.67
C THR A 66 -20.15 -3.12 -2.08
N LYS A 67 -21.37 -3.65 -1.98
CA LYS A 67 -22.52 -2.98 -1.34
C LYS A 67 -22.26 -2.66 0.13
N LEU A 68 -21.64 -3.58 0.87
CA LEU A 68 -21.22 -3.35 2.25
C LEU A 68 -20.24 -2.17 2.33
N PHE A 69 -19.20 -2.16 1.51
CA PHE A 69 -18.20 -1.10 1.50
C PHE A 69 -18.80 0.25 1.06
N ILE A 70 -19.74 0.27 0.12
CA ILE A 70 -20.49 1.50 -0.24
C ILE A 70 -21.24 2.02 0.97
N LYS A 71 -22.02 1.16 1.65
CA LYS A 71 -22.80 1.54 2.84
C LYS A 71 -21.91 2.17 3.90
N GLU A 72 -20.82 1.49 4.27
CA GLU A 72 -19.93 1.98 5.32
C GLU A 72 -19.19 3.27 4.91
N THR A 73 -18.71 3.35 3.66
CA THR A 73 -18.05 4.56 3.15
C THR A 73 -19.02 5.76 3.15
N ASN A 74 -20.27 5.56 2.70
CA ASN A 74 -21.29 6.59 2.69
C ASN A 74 -21.66 7.05 4.11
N THR A 75 -21.80 6.10 5.04
CA THR A 75 -22.12 6.38 6.45
C THR A 75 -21.01 7.23 7.09
N LEU A 76 -19.77 6.82 6.95
CA LEU A 76 -18.61 7.54 7.49
C LEU A 76 -18.48 8.94 6.85
N GLN A 77 -18.63 9.03 5.53
CA GLN A 77 -18.58 10.31 4.83
C GLN A 77 -19.63 11.28 5.40
N LYS A 78 -20.87 10.80 5.59
CA LYS A 78 -21.97 11.61 6.13
C LYS A 78 -21.75 11.98 7.60
N ASN A 79 -21.24 11.05 8.42
CA ASN A 79 -20.93 11.34 9.82
C ASN A 79 -19.88 12.45 9.95
N ILE A 80 -18.82 12.38 9.15
CA ILE A 80 -17.71 13.35 9.18
C ILE A 80 -18.15 14.73 8.66
N THR A 81 -19.00 14.77 7.60
CA THR A 81 -19.31 16.02 6.89
C THR A 81 -20.72 16.56 7.16
N SER A 82 -21.55 15.82 7.88
CA SER A 82 -22.96 16.12 8.18
C SER A 82 -23.88 16.16 6.95
N ASN A 83 -23.42 15.84 5.76
CA ASN A 83 -24.21 15.74 4.52
C ASN A 83 -23.55 14.77 3.52
N ASP A 84 -24.26 14.39 2.46
CA ASP A 84 -23.82 13.42 1.46
C ASP A 84 -23.08 14.01 0.25
N THR A 85 -23.02 15.34 0.15
CA THR A 85 -22.46 16.05 -1.01
C THR A 85 -21.09 16.67 -0.76
N THR A 86 -20.70 16.86 0.49
CA THR A 86 -19.43 17.46 0.88
C THR A 86 -18.33 16.38 0.90
N LEU A 87 -17.21 16.67 0.25
CA LEU A 87 -16.04 15.78 0.33
C LEU A 87 -15.45 15.80 1.75
N VAL A 88 -14.92 14.69 2.19
CA VAL A 88 -14.16 14.60 3.44
C VAL A 88 -12.86 15.36 3.27
N LYS A 89 -12.65 16.39 4.07
CA LYS A 89 -11.40 17.15 4.13
C LYS A 89 -10.52 16.55 5.21
N PHE A 90 -9.27 16.34 4.85
CA PHE A 90 -8.23 16.02 5.79
C PHE A 90 -7.37 17.28 5.92
N ASP A 91 -7.17 17.72 7.13
CA ASP A 91 -6.12 18.70 7.41
C ASP A 91 -4.76 18.10 7.07
N ASP A 92 -3.72 18.93 6.99
CA ASP A 92 -2.37 18.46 6.70
C ASP A 92 -2.00 17.27 7.60
N ILE A 93 -1.13 16.38 7.07
CA ILE A 93 -0.60 15.25 7.83
C ILE A 93 0.01 15.80 9.11
N ASN A 94 -0.72 15.68 10.20
CA ASN A 94 -0.22 15.98 11.53
C ASN A 94 0.29 14.71 12.21
N ASP A 95 1.13 14.87 13.20
CA ASP A 95 1.75 13.75 13.91
C ASP A 95 0.68 12.86 14.61
N ILE A 96 -0.46 13.43 15.00
CA ILE A 96 -1.57 12.71 15.62
C ILE A 96 -2.18 11.69 14.63
N LEU A 97 -2.47 12.11 13.40
CA LEU A 97 -3.02 11.23 12.37
C LEU A 97 -2.04 10.11 12.02
N VAL A 98 -0.75 10.44 11.91
CA VAL A 98 0.33 9.48 11.67
C VAL A 98 0.40 8.46 12.80
N GLU A 99 0.44 8.91 14.05
CA GLU A 99 0.53 8.05 15.23
C GLU A 99 -0.68 7.13 15.36
N GLN A 100 -1.89 7.65 15.13
CA GLN A 100 -3.11 6.86 15.17
C GLN A 100 -3.19 5.83 14.03
N SER A 101 -2.68 6.15 12.84
CA SER A 101 -2.58 5.19 11.73
C SER A 101 -1.59 4.07 12.06
N ILE A 102 -0.42 4.39 12.63
CA ILE A 102 0.54 3.39 13.11
C ILE A 102 -0.06 2.55 14.24
N LYS A 103 -0.79 3.18 15.15
CA LYS A 103 -1.45 2.47 16.25
C LYS A 103 -2.49 1.48 15.71
N SER A 104 -3.28 1.84 14.72
CA SER A 104 -4.29 0.96 14.14
C SER A 104 -3.68 -0.34 13.61
N ILE A 105 -2.53 -0.28 12.94
CA ILE A 105 -1.84 -1.49 12.47
C ILE A 105 -1.12 -2.22 13.62
N ARG A 106 -0.54 -1.51 14.59
CA ARG A 106 0.10 -2.13 15.77
C ARG A 106 -0.88 -2.94 16.60
N ASP A 107 -2.11 -2.44 16.75
CA ASP A 107 -3.17 -3.09 17.50
C ASP A 107 -3.85 -4.23 16.71
N SER A 108 -3.61 -4.34 15.41
CA SER A 108 -4.15 -5.40 14.56
C SER A 108 -3.50 -6.76 14.83
N GLU A 109 -4.14 -7.81 14.35
CA GLU A 109 -3.62 -9.19 14.39
C GLU A 109 -2.37 -9.41 13.52
N PHE A 110 -2.13 -8.51 12.55
CA PHE A 110 -0.98 -8.59 11.65
C PHE A 110 0.33 -8.20 12.31
N ALA A 111 0.31 -7.47 13.42
CA ALA A 111 1.49 -7.11 14.19
C ALA A 111 1.79 -8.19 15.25
N VAL A 112 2.63 -9.16 14.88
CA VAL A 112 3.04 -10.27 15.77
C VAL A 112 3.71 -9.74 17.04
N ASN A 113 4.53 -8.69 16.94
CA ASN A 113 5.19 -8.04 18.06
C ASN A 113 4.71 -6.57 18.18
N LYS A 114 3.84 -6.33 19.16
CA LYS A 114 3.26 -4.99 19.42
C LYS A 114 4.26 -3.99 20.03
N ASN A 115 5.42 -4.46 20.47
CA ASN A 115 6.46 -3.62 21.07
C ASN A 115 7.46 -3.06 20.02
N LEU A 116 7.27 -3.36 18.74
CA LEU A 116 8.11 -2.80 17.68
C LEU A 116 7.96 -1.27 17.62
N ASN A 117 9.09 -0.60 17.52
CA ASN A 117 9.15 0.85 17.35
C ASN A 117 8.87 1.20 15.88
N LEU A 118 7.61 1.05 15.48
CA LEU A 118 7.15 1.36 14.12
C LEU A 118 7.16 2.86 13.90
N LYS A 119 7.79 3.31 12.82
CA LYS A 119 7.89 4.73 12.47
C LYS A 119 7.80 4.91 10.97
N ILE A 120 7.21 6.02 10.55
CA ILE A 120 7.19 6.45 9.17
C ILE A 120 7.82 7.83 9.05
N LYS A 121 8.54 8.06 7.97
CA LYS A 121 9.19 9.34 7.67
C LYS A 121 8.59 9.97 6.41
N LYS A 122 8.52 11.28 6.37
CA LYS A 122 8.23 12.01 5.12
C LYS A 122 9.42 11.83 4.18
N SER A 123 9.15 11.34 2.96
CA SER A 123 10.21 11.13 1.98
C SER A 123 10.73 12.45 1.43
N ILE A 124 12.04 12.61 1.40
CA ILE A 124 12.70 13.72 0.66
C ILE A 124 12.55 13.56 -0.86
N PHE A 125 12.20 12.35 -1.32
CA PHE A 125 11.96 12.01 -2.73
C PHE A 125 10.47 12.05 -3.12
N SER A 126 9.60 12.75 -2.37
CA SER A 126 8.15 12.76 -2.63
C SER A 126 7.81 13.18 -4.06
N THR A 127 8.46 14.21 -4.61
CA THR A 127 8.22 14.64 -5.97
C THR A 127 8.63 13.59 -7.02
N PRO A 128 9.85 13.03 -7.03
CA PRO A 128 10.19 11.89 -7.89
C PRO A 128 9.25 10.69 -7.73
N LEU A 129 8.90 10.31 -6.51
CA LEU A 129 7.95 9.22 -6.24
C LEU A 129 6.59 9.48 -6.88
N SER A 130 6.10 10.72 -6.85
CA SER A 130 4.85 11.11 -7.48
C SER A 130 4.89 10.90 -9.00
N TYR A 131 5.99 11.25 -9.67
CA TYR A 131 6.18 10.99 -11.11
C TYR A 131 6.30 9.49 -11.43
N MET A 132 6.70 8.66 -10.48
CA MET A 132 6.73 7.20 -10.59
C MET A 132 5.40 6.56 -10.25
N GLY A 133 4.46 7.29 -9.63
CA GLY A 133 3.14 6.82 -9.21
C GLY A 133 3.14 6.05 -7.88
N PHE A 134 4.14 6.29 -6.99
CA PHE A 134 4.26 5.62 -5.70
C PHE A 134 3.78 6.48 -4.55
N GLY A 135 2.99 5.88 -3.64
CA GLY A 135 2.49 6.51 -2.43
C GLY A 135 3.49 6.52 -1.28
N GLY A 136 4.46 5.62 -1.30
CA GLY A 136 5.52 5.48 -0.32
C GLY A 136 6.52 4.42 -0.73
N TYR A 137 7.40 4.05 0.17
CA TYR A 137 8.33 2.93 0.01
C TYR A 137 8.95 2.53 1.33
N ILE A 138 9.41 1.28 1.43
CA ILE A 138 10.33 0.84 2.46
C ILE A 138 11.77 0.88 1.93
N ASN A 139 12.69 1.37 2.74
CA ASN A 139 14.12 1.24 2.44
C ASN A 139 14.56 -0.18 2.80
N PRO A 140 14.95 -1.02 1.83
CA PRO A 140 15.23 -2.43 2.10
C PRO A 140 16.53 -2.68 2.90
N ILE A 141 17.35 -1.63 3.09
CA ILE A 141 18.60 -1.74 3.85
C ILE A 141 18.43 -1.25 5.30
N THR A 142 17.65 -0.19 5.51
CA THR A 142 17.44 0.40 6.84
C THR A 142 16.12 -0.03 7.48
N LEU A 143 15.22 -0.64 6.71
CA LEU A 143 13.84 -1.00 7.08
C LEU A 143 13.02 0.20 7.53
N GLU A 144 13.39 1.40 7.10
CA GLU A 144 12.63 2.61 7.35
C GLU A 144 11.50 2.78 6.34
N ALA A 145 10.29 2.94 6.83
CA ALA A 145 9.12 3.26 6.02
C ALA A 145 9.09 4.77 5.71
N HIS A 146 8.82 5.09 4.45
CA HIS A 146 8.75 6.46 3.95
C HIS A 146 7.45 6.70 3.21
N ILE A 147 6.80 7.85 3.46
CA ILE A 147 5.58 8.24 2.78
C ILE A 147 5.83 9.39 1.82
N ASN A 148 5.22 9.29 0.64
CA ASN A 148 5.13 10.39 -0.31
C ASN A 148 4.04 11.35 0.15
N TYR A 149 4.40 12.54 0.66
CA TYR A 149 3.41 13.50 1.16
C TYR A 149 2.65 14.27 0.07
N ASN A 150 2.91 14.00 -1.22
CA ASN A 150 2.02 14.42 -2.32
C ASN A 150 0.87 13.42 -2.57
N THR A 151 0.82 12.31 -1.83
CA THR A 151 -0.29 11.36 -1.88
C THR A 151 -1.61 12.05 -1.51
N PRO A 152 -2.71 11.76 -2.23
CA PRO A 152 -4.02 12.31 -1.89
C PRO A 152 -4.38 12.08 -0.42
N MET A 153 -4.75 13.16 0.28
CA MET A 153 -4.87 13.17 1.74
C MET A 153 -5.83 12.12 2.27
N PHE A 154 -6.95 11.86 1.59
CA PHE A 154 -7.90 10.85 2.08
C PHE A 154 -7.36 9.41 2.01
N ASN A 155 -6.36 9.13 1.17
CA ASN A 155 -5.66 7.83 1.11
C ASN A 155 -4.51 7.74 2.12
N MET A 156 -4.05 8.86 2.64
CA MET A 156 -2.83 8.95 3.42
C MET A 156 -2.80 8.01 4.64
N PRO A 157 -3.86 7.92 5.48
CA PRO A 157 -3.86 7.01 6.63
C PRO A 157 -3.67 5.55 6.22
N THR A 158 -4.37 5.10 5.18
CA THR A 158 -4.24 3.73 4.68
C THR A 158 -2.89 3.49 4.01
N THR A 159 -2.31 4.50 3.34
CA THR A 159 -0.96 4.40 2.78
C THR A 159 0.08 4.30 3.89
N ILE A 160 -0.06 5.05 4.99
CA ILE A 160 0.80 4.90 6.18
C ILE A 160 0.75 3.45 6.69
N SER A 161 -0.44 2.90 6.87
CA SER A 161 -0.61 1.53 7.33
C SER A 161 -0.03 0.50 6.34
N HIS A 162 -0.11 0.75 5.03
CA HIS A 162 0.53 -0.06 3.99
C HIS A 162 2.06 -0.08 4.12
N GLU A 163 2.70 1.10 4.24
CA GLU A 163 4.16 1.17 4.39
C GLU A 163 4.64 0.56 5.72
N ILE A 164 3.84 0.68 6.78
CA ILE A 164 4.11 0.01 8.05
C ILE A 164 3.92 -1.51 7.93
N ALA A 165 2.98 -2.01 7.10
CA ALA A 165 2.87 -3.44 6.83
C ALA A 165 4.16 -3.99 6.18
N HIS A 166 4.76 -3.24 5.28
CA HIS A 166 6.09 -3.57 4.77
C HIS A 166 7.14 -3.60 5.90
N GLN A 167 7.13 -2.64 6.83
CA GLN A 167 8.06 -2.63 7.97
C GLN A 167 7.86 -3.85 8.89
N LEU A 168 6.64 -4.41 8.94
CA LEU A 168 6.34 -5.68 9.64
C LEU A 168 6.76 -6.93 8.84
N GLY A 169 7.36 -6.76 7.65
CA GLY A 169 7.88 -7.83 6.81
C GLY A 169 6.85 -8.41 5.84
N TYR A 170 5.71 -7.77 5.61
CA TYR A 170 4.79 -8.14 4.53
C TYR A 170 5.29 -7.53 3.22
N SER A 171 6.05 -8.31 2.45
CA SER A 171 6.70 -7.81 1.23
C SER A 171 5.81 -7.79 0.00
N ALA A 172 4.72 -8.57 0.00
CA ALA A 172 3.79 -8.63 -1.12
C ALA A 172 2.84 -7.43 -1.12
N GLU A 173 2.73 -6.73 -2.26
CA GLU A 173 1.92 -5.53 -2.41
C GLU A 173 0.43 -5.75 -2.10
N ASN A 174 -0.12 -6.89 -2.51
CA ASN A 174 -1.50 -7.25 -2.21
C ASN A 174 -1.73 -7.44 -0.70
N GLU A 175 -0.78 -8.03 0.00
CA GLU A 175 -0.85 -8.21 1.45
C GLU A 175 -0.74 -6.89 2.18
N ALA A 176 0.23 -6.05 1.81
CA ALA A 176 0.41 -4.72 2.39
C ALA A 176 -0.83 -3.83 2.16
N ASN A 177 -1.42 -3.87 0.96
CA ASN A 177 -2.68 -3.17 0.66
C ASN A 177 -3.83 -3.71 1.52
N PHE A 178 -4.00 -5.02 1.60
CA PHE A 178 -5.05 -5.64 2.43
C PHE A 178 -4.89 -5.26 3.91
N ILE A 179 -3.69 -5.43 4.47
CA ILE A 179 -3.39 -5.08 5.86
C ILE A 179 -3.63 -3.59 6.11
N GLY A 180 -3.18 -2.72 5.20
CA GLY A 180 -3.40 -1.29 5.29
C GLY A 180 -4.88 -0.93 5.34
N ILE A 181 -5.70 -1.56 4.49
CA ILE A 181 -7.16 -1.36 4.45
C ILE A 181 -7.80 -1.86 5.75
N VAL A 182 -7.56 -3.11 6.15
CA VAL A 182 -8.21 -3.73 7.33
C VAL A 182 -7.80 -3.01 8.61
N SER A 183 -6.53 -2.71 8.79
CA SER A 183 -6.05 -1.97 9.95
C SER A 183 -6.67 -0.57 10.04
N SER A 184 -6.85 0.10 8.90
CA SER A 184 -7.52 1.41 8.86
C SER A 184 -9.02 1.30 9.18
N ILE A 185 -9.72 0.30 8.65
CA ILE A 185 -11.15 0.04 8.93
C ILE A 185 -11.37 -0.20 10.43
N ASN A 186 -10.45 -0.89 11.10
CA ASN A 186 -10.55 -1.20 12.53
C ASN A 186 -10.10 -0.05 13.44
N SER A 187 -9.70 1.10 12.88
CA SER A 187 -9.33 2.28 13.65
C SER A 187 -10.53 2.84 14.44
N LYS A 188 -10.24 3.44 15.61
CA LYS A 188 -11.23 4.23 16.36
C LYS A 188 -11.47 5.62 15.76
N ASN A 189 -10.52 6.11 14.94
CA ASN A 189 -10.64 7.41 14.28
C ASN A 189 -11.44 7.27 12.98
N GLU A 190 -12.55 8.01 12.86
CA GLU A 190 -13.46 7.93 11.71
C GLU A 190 -12.81 8.34 10.39
N TYR A 191 -11.86 9.28 10.41
CA TYR A 191 -11.11 9.69 9.21
C TYR A 191 -10.21 8.54 8.70
N ILE A 192 -9.53 7.83 9.61
CA ILE A 192 -8.69 6.67 9.26
C ILE A 192 -9.58 5.54 8.76
N LYS A 193 -10.69 5.28 9.44
CA LYS A 193 -11.68 4.29 9.04
C LYS A 193 -12.27 4.59 7.66
N TYR A 194 -12.62 5.85 7.40
CA TYR A 194 -13.07 6.31 6.07
C TYR A 194 -12.00 6.05 4.99
N SER A 195 -10.74 6.36 5.27
CA SER A 195 -9.63 6.09 4.34
C SER A 195 -9.56 4.60 3.96
N GLY A 196 -9.68 3.70 4.93
CA GLY A 196 -9.67 2.26 4.71
C GLY A 196 -10.84 1.79 3.84
N TYR A 197 -12.07 2.14 4.20
CA TYR A 197 -13.24 1.77 3.43
C TYR A 197 -13.25 2.38 2.03
N ALA A 198 -12.88 3.65 1.87
CA ALA A 198 -12.83 4.31 0.57
C ALA A 198 -11.78 3.67 -0.36
N LEU A 199 -10.61 3.30 0.16
CA LEU A 199 -9.61 2.61 -0.66
C LEU A 199 -10.04 1.18 -1.00
N GLY A 200 -10.56 0.42 -0.04
CA GLY A 200 -11.11 -0.92 -0.28
C GLY A 200 -12.25 -0.90 -1.31
N LEU A 201 -13.17 0.08 -1.20
CA LEU A 201 -14.24 0.28 -2.17
C LEU A 201 -13.71 0.54 -3.58
N LYS A 202 -12.63 1.30 -3.72
CA LYS A 202 -11.99 1.53 -5.02
C LYS A 202 -11.50 0.24 -5.67
N TYR A 203 -10.89 -0.67 -4.90
CA TYR A 203 -10.46 -1.99 -5.41
C TYR A 203 -11.66 -2.82 -5.86
N LEU A 204 -12.69 -2.93 -5.03
CA LEU A 204 -13.90 -3.69 -5.33
C LEU A 204 -14.63 -3.14 -6.57
N LEU A 205 -14.83 -1.82 -6.66
CA LEU A 205 -15.46 -1.18 -7.82
C LEU A 205 -14.67 -1.38 -9.12
N ASN A 206 -13.35 -1.35 -9.07
CA ASN A 206 -12.52 -1.62 -10.24
C ASN A 206 -12.71 -3.06 -10.73
N GLU A 207 -12.85 -4.01 -9.82
CA GLU A 207 -13.09 -5.41 -10.20
C GLU A 207 -14.51 -5.62 -10.74
N VAL A 208 -15.53 -4.99 -10.13
CA VAL A 208 -16.89 -4.99 -10.69
C VAL A 208 -16.90 -4.38 -12.09
N PHE A 209 -16.23 -3.26 -12.31
CA PHE A 209 -16.15 -2.62 -13.63
C PHE A 209 -15.56 -3.54 -14.72
N LYS A 210 -14.54 -4.33 -14.36
CA LYS A 210 -13.94 -5.30 -15.31
C LYS A 210 -14.88 -6.42 -15.67
N ARG A 211 -15.68 -6.93 -14.72
CA ARG A 211 -16.56 -8.07 -14.90
C ARG A 211 -17.94 -7.68 -15.42
N ASN A 212 -18.54 -6.62 -14.87
CA ASN A 212 -19.91 -6.22 -15.14
C ASN A 212 -20.08 -4.71 -15.12
N LYS A 213 -19.99 -4.08 -16.31
CA LYS A 213 -20.08 -2.62 -16.45
C LYS A 213 -21.48 -2.06 -16.11
N SER A 214 -22.54 -2.85 -16.30
CA SER A 214 -23.90 -2.43 -15.96
C SER A 214 -24.08 -2.37 -14.44
N GLU A 215 -23.66 -3.42 -13.73
CA GLU A 215 -23.70 -3.46 -12.27
C GLU A 215 -22.79 -2.38 -11.65
N TYR A 216 -21.62 -2.13 -12.24
CA TYR A 216 -20.78 -1.01 -11.81
C TYR A 216 -21.51 0.34 -11.87
N LYS A 217 -22.28 0.62 -12.94
CA LYS A 217 -23.05 1.86 -13.07
C LYS A 217 -24.12 1.97 -11.97
N LEU A 218 -24.81 0.86 -11.68
CA LEU A 218 -25.81 0.79 -10.62
C LEU A 218 -25.18 1.03 -9.25
N LEU A 219 -24.12 0.31 -8.91
CA LEU A 219 -23.43 0.47 -7.64
C LEU A 219 -22.84 1.88 -7.48
N ARG A 220 -22.23 2.42 -8.54
CA ARG A 220 -21.66 3.77 -8.52
C ARG A 220 -22.70 4.85 -8.27
N SER A 221 -23.95 4.69 -8.75
CA SER A 221 -25.03 5.64 -8.52
C SER A 221 -25.52 5.70 -7.06
N THR A 222 -25.18 4.69 -6.25
CA THR A 222 -25.54 4.65 -4.81
C THR A 222 -24.44 5.24 -3.91
N ILE A 223 -23.33 5.68 -4.48
CA ILE A 223 -22.22 6.27 -3.73
C ILE A 223 -22.51 7.76 -3.53
N ASN A 224 -22.35 8.25 -2.29
CA ASN A 224 -22.50 9.65 -1.96
C ASN A 224 -21.61 10.54 -2.83
N THR A 225 -22.13 11.67 -3.25
CA THR A 225 -21.41 12.64 -4.09
C THR A 225 -20.11 13.11 -3.42
N GLY A 226 -20.10 13.25 -2.09
CA GLY A 226 -18.90 13.61 -1.32
C GLY A 226 -17.76 12.60 -1.48
N VAL A 227 -18.07 11.30 -1.49
CA VAL A 227 -17.09 10.24 -1.73
C VAL A 227 -16.53 10.30 -3.16
N LEU A 228 -17.44 10.49 -4.15
CA LEU A 228 -17.02 10.63 -5.55
C LEU A 228 -16.12 11.84 -5.77
N LYS A 229 -16.36 12.94 -5.06
CA LYS A 229 -15.49 14.13 -5.07
C LYS A 229 -14.11 13.83 -4.49
N ASN A 230 -14.00 13.02 -3.44
CA ASN A 230 -12.70 12.58 -2.92
C ASN A 230 -11.91 11.75 -3.97
N TYR A 231 -12.58 10.82 -4.67
CA TYR A 231 -11.93 10.07 -5.76
C TYR A 231 -11.49 10.97 -6.92
N GLU A 232 -12.32 11.95 -7.29
CA GLU A 232 -11.96 12.91 -8.33
C GLU A 232 -10.77 13.78 -7.91
N GLN A 233 -10.77 14.30 -6.68
CA GLN A 233 -9.63 15.06 -6.14
C GLN A 233 -8.34 14.24 -6.17
N ALA A 234 -8.41 12.95 -5.79
CA ALA A 234 -7.26 12.07 -5.87
C ALA A 234 -6.78 11.87 -7.30
N ASN A 235 -7.71 11.67 -8.23
CA ASN A 235 -7.40 11.53 -9.65
C ASN A 235 -6.70 12.79 -10.17
N GLN A 236 -7.23 13.97 -9.87
CA GLN A 236 -6.63 15.24 -10.25
C GLN A 236 -5.24 15.44 -9.66
N THR A 237 -5.01 14.97 -8.42
CA THR A 237 -3.68 15.01 -7.80
C THR A 237 -2.67 14.18 -8.58
N TRP A 238 -3.02 12.95 -8.97
CA TRP A 238 -2.12 12.08 -9.74
C TRP A 238 -1.95 12.53 -11.19
N LEU A 239 -2.97 13.15 -11.80
CA LEU A 239 -2.87 13.70 -13.16
C LEU A 239 -1.80 14.79 -13.29
N LYS A 240 -1.52 15.56 -12.22
CA LYS A 240 -0.43 16.54 -12.19
C LYS A 240 0.95 15.94 -12.42
N PHE A 241 1.12 14.67 -12.05
CA PHE A 241 2.39 13.95 -12.14
C PHE A 241 2.44 12.98 -13.34
N LYS A 242 1.37 12.92 -14.14
CA LYS A 242 1.33 12.04 -15.31
C LYS A 242 2.42 12.39 -16.30
N ASN A 243 3.21 11.39 -16.71
CA ASN A 243 4.34 11.61 -17.61
C ASN A 243 4.60 10.37 -18.51
N PRO A 244 5.31 10.52 -19.65
CA PRO A 244 5.59 9.39 -20.55
C PRO A 244 6.50 8.31 -19.95
N LEU A 245 7.28 8.60 -18.91
CA LEU A 245 8.24 7.69 -18.30
C LEU A 245 7.58 6.73 -17.30
N GLU A 246 6.37 7.05 -16.81
CA GLU A 246 5.63 6.23 -15.83
C GLU A 246 5.51 4.76 -16.26
N LYS A 247 5.27 4.52 -17.56
CA LYS A 247 5.18 3.16 -18.11
C LYS A 247 6.48 2.36 -17.96
N TYR A 248 7.63 3.02 -18.05
CA TYR A 248 8.94 2.38 -17.91
C TYR A 248 9.22 2.07 -16.43
N PHE A 249 8.90 2.99 -15.52
CA PHE A 249 8.99 2.75 -14.08
C PHE A 249 8.13 1.56 -13.66
N LYS A 250 6.86 1.54 -14.07
CA LYS A 250 5.94 0.41 -13.82
C LYS A 250 6.48 -0.91 -14.37
N LYS A 251 7.04 -0.90 -15.58
CA LYS A 251 7.63 -2.09 -16.19
C LYS A 251 8.86 -2.59 -15.38
N SER A 252 9.76 -1.69 -15.01
CA SER A 252 10.95 -2.03 -14.21
C SER A 252 10.55 -2.56 -12.83
N TYR A 253 9.57 -1.93 -12.19
CA TYR A 253 9.04 -2.38 -10.91
C TYR A 253 8.37 -3.76 -11.01
N ASN A 254 7.60 -4.01 -12.06
CA ASN A 254 7.01 -5.32 -12.32
C ASN A 254 8.06 -6.42 -12.51
N ILE A 255 9.18 -6.12 -13.21
CA ILE A 255 10.30 -7.04 -13.36
C ILE A 255 10.94 -7.33 -11.99
N TYR A 256 11.15 -6.29 -11.18
CA TYR A 256 11.68 -6.41 -9.82
C TYR A 256 10.79 -7.30 -8.95
N LEU A 257 9.48 -7.09 -8.93
CA LEU A 257 8.52 -7.90 -8.17
C LEU A 257 8.57 -9.37 -8.60
N LYS A 258 8.56 -9.63 -9.91
CA LYS A 258 8.63 -11.01 -10.44
C LYS A 258 9.95 -11.71 -10.11
N ALA A 259 11.07 -10.99 -10.16
CA ALA A 259 12.37 -11.51 -9.76
C ALA A 259 12.47 -11.85 -8.27
N ASN A 260 11.62 -11.26 -7.44
CA ASN A 260 11.53 -11.47 -6.00
C ASN A 260 10.27 -12.29 -5.61
N ASN A 261 9.99 -13.36 -6.33
CA ASN A 261 8.95 -14.35 -6.04
C ASN A 261 7.49 -13.84 -6.06
N GLN A 262 7.25 -12.60 -6.51
CA GLN A 262 5.90 -12.08 -6.74
C GLN A 262 5.47 -12.35 -8.19
N THR A 263 5.12 -13.58 -8.50
CA THR A 263 4.89 -14.06 -9.88
C THR A 263 3.85 -13.26 -10.66
N ARG A 264 2.84 -12.68 -9.99
CA ARG A 264 1.81 -11.83 -10.58
C ARG A 264 2.23 -10.36 -10.73
N GLY A 265 3.33 -9.94 -10.09
CA GLY A 265 3.84 -8.57 -10.16
C GLY A 265 2.76 -7.54 -9.82
N ILE A 266 2.65 -6.48 -10.64
CA ILE A 266 1.66 -5.40 -10.45
C ILE A 266 0.21 -5.89 -10.62
N GLU A 267 -0.05 -7.01 -11.30
CA GLU A 267 -1.39 -7.58 -11.48
C GLU A 267 -1.97 -8.23 -10.22
N SER A 268 -1.28 -8.14 -9.10
CA SER A 268 -1.72 -8.64 -7.79
C SER A 268 -2.96 -7.92 -7.20
N TYR A 269 -3.49 -6.90 -7.88
CA TYR A 269 -4.72 -6.19 -7.46
C TYR A 269 -5.92 -7.11 -7.25
N ASN A 270 -6.06 -8.17 -8.05
CA ASN A 270 -7.16 -9.14 -7.89
C ASN A 270 -7.04 -9.94 -6.59
N LEU A 271 -5.82 -10.08 -6.04
CA LEU A 271 -5.60 -10.77 -4.77
C LEU A 271 -6.06 -9.93 -3.58
N VAL A 272 -5.94 -8.58 -3.64
CA VAL A 272 -6.52 -7.70 -2.61
C VAL A 272 -8.04 -7.89 -2.53
N VAL A 273 -8.70 -7.94 -3.69
CA VAL A 273 -10.16 -8.13 -3.76
C VAL A 273 -10.54 -9.48 -3.18
N ASN A 274 -9.79 -10.54 -3.50
CA ASN A 274 -10.03 -11.87 -2.94
C ASN A 274 -9.92 -11.87 -1.40
N LEU A 275 -8.87 -11.29 -0.86
CA LEU A 275 -8.68 -11.14 0.58
C LEU A 275 -9.83 -10.35 1.22
N LEU A 276 -10.24 -9.23 0.63
CA LEU A 276 -11.36 -8.43 1.13
C LEU A 276 -12.68 -9.21 1.13
N ILE A 277 -12.98 -9.94 0.05
CA ILE A 277 -14.21 -10.72 -0.07
C ILE A 277 -14.24 -11.84 0.98
N ASN A 278 -13.18 -12.61 1.12
CA ASN A 278 -13.12 -13.70 2.09
C ASN A 278 -13.30 -13.19 3.53
N ASN A 279 -12.76 -12.02 3.84
CA ASN A 279 -12.82 -11.48 5.21
C ASN A 279 -14.08 -10.66 5.51
N TYR A 280 -14.82 -10.18 4.49
CA TYR A 280 -16.01 -9.32 4.69
C TYR A 280 -17.31 -9.89 4.08
N SER A 281 -17.29 -11.03 3.39
CA SER A 281 -18.51 -11.64 2.84
C SER A 281 -19.31 -12.43 3.88
N ASN A 282 -18.70 -12.84 4.98
CA ASN A 282 -19.37 -13.53 6.07
C ASN A 282 -19.92 -12.51 7.10
N PRO A 283 -21.19 -12.63 7.54
CA PRO A 283 -21.82 -11.70 8.48
C PRO A 283 -21.35 -11.88 9.94
N GLU A 284 -20.36 -12.69 10.23
CA GLU A 284 -19.84 -12.97 11.58
C GLU A 284 -18.60 -12.12 11.93
N PHE A 285 -18.27 -11.11 11.12
CA PHE A 285 -17.20 -10.15 11.41
C PHE A 285 -17.75 -8.72 11.50
#